data_88016f314f712e7b4a0a4011b9d9bc36
#
_entry.id   88016f314f712e7b4a0a4011b9d9bc36
#
_cell.length_a   1.000
_cell.length_b   1.000
_cell.length_c   1.000
_cell.angle_alpha   90.00
_cell.angle_beta   90.00
_cell.angle_gamma   90.00
#
_symmetry.space_group_name_H-M   'P 1'
#
loop_
_entity.id
_entity.type
_entity.pdbx_description
1 polymer ?
#
loop_
_entity_poly.entity_id
_entity_poly.type
_entity_poly.pdbx_seq_one_letter_code
_entity_poly.pdbx_strand_id
1 'polypeptide(L)'
;LAVAIIKEVQRAVNNKIPVSVKTRIGFDKPVTEEWIKVLLSAKPAVISLHGRTLKQGYSGLADWKEIDKAAKLCKKTETLLLGNGDVKSVEDGKEKLKKYGGDGFLIGRAAFGNPGVFARNAEEVEIKERFRVALEHARKFEECYPEDRFFAMRKHLAWYAKGFDGAKELRGKLVLCNSAKEVEKVVLEQ
;
A
#
# COMPACT_ATOMS: atom_id res chain seq x y z
N LEU A 1 11.87 22.30 -7.35
CA LEU A 1 12.51 21.33 -6.47
C LEU A 1 12.22 19.89 -6.91
N ALA A 2 10.95 19.40 -6.99
CA ALA A 2 10.62 17.99 -7.30
C ALA A 2 11.27 17.51 -8.62
N VAL A 3 11.14 18.27 -9.72
CA VAL A 3 11.76 17.96 -11.01
C VAL A 3 13.30 17.85 -10.88
N ALA A 4 13.93 18.73 -10.12
CA ALA A 4 15.37 18.67 -9.88
C ALA A 4 15.77 17.39 -9.16
N ILE A 5 15.01 16.99 -8.10
CA ILE A 5 15.24 15.74 -7.37
C ILE A 5 15.14 14.52 -8.31
N ILE A 6 14.06 14.46 -9.12
CA ILE A 6 13.85 13.34 -10.06
C ILE A 6 15.04 13.24 -11.04
N LYS A 7 15.44 14.36 -11.64
CA LYS A 7 16.56 14.41 -12.59
C LYS A 7 17.89 14.01 -11.97
N GLU A 8 18.17 14.43 -10.73
CA GLU A 8 19.37 14.03 -10.02
C GLU A 8 19.41 12.53 -9.71
N VAL A 9 18.25 11.95 -9.30
CA VAL A 9 18.16 10.50 -9.10
C VAL A 9 18.36 9.75 -10.42
N GLN A 10 17.73 10.20 -11.52
CA GLN A 10 17.93 9.62 -12.85
C GLN A 10 19.40 9.67 -13.29
N ARG A 11 20.07 10.80 -13.06
CA ARG A 11 21.51 10.96 -13.33
C ARG A 11 22.37 10.02 -12.50
N ALA A 12 22.09 9.93 -11.19
CA ALA A 12 22.85 9.07 -10.27
C ALA A 12 22.80 7.59 -10.64
N VAL A 13 21.66 7.13 -11.19
CA VAL A 13 21.52 5.75 -11.68
C VAL A 13 21.89 5.59 -13.16
N ASN A 14 22.47 6.61 -13.79
CA ASN A 14 22.83 6.65 -15.21
C ASN A 14 21.69 6.20 -16.16
N ASN A 15 20.47 6.49 -15.82
CA ASN A 15 19.24 6.04 -16.51
C ASN A 15 19.13 4.51 -16.70
N LYS A 16 19.92 3.72 -15.97
CA LYS A 16 19.88 2.24 -16.04
C LYS A 16 18.77 1.64 -15.17
N ILE A 17 18.33 2.36 -14.15
CA ILE A 17 17.26 1.94 -13.24
C ILE A 17 16.07 2.86 -13.43
N PRO A 18 14.85 2.33 -13.66
CA PRO A 18 13.65 3.15 -13.76
C PRO A 18 13.38 3.95 -12.48
N VAL A 19 13.18 5.26 -12.61
CA VAL A 19 12.85 6.14 -11.49
C VAL A 19 11.35 6.37 -11.43
N SER A 20 10.73 6.04 -10.30
CA SER A 20 9.30 6.25 -10.05
C SER A 20 9.08 7.37 -9.03
N VAL A 21 7.91 8.00 -9.13
CA VAL A 21 7.47 9.06 -8.20
C VAL A 21 6.17 8.65 -7.55
N LYS A 22 6.13 8.63 -6.20
CA LYS A 22 4.87 8.48 -5.47
C LYS A 22 4.44 9.84 -4.90
N THR A 23 3.20 10.25 -5.22
CA THR A 23 2.68 11.56 -4.84
C THR A 23 1.18 11.52 -4.51
N ARG A 24 0.65 12.68 -4.09
CA ARG A 24 -0.77 12.94 -3.83
C ARG A 24 -1.31 13.98 -4.81
N ILE A 25 -2.63 14.11 -4.88
CA ILE A 25 -3.32 15.07 -5.79
C ILE A 25 -3.12 16.54 -5.42
N GLY A 26 -2.51 16.84 -4.28
CA GLY A 26 -2.21 18.19 -3.81
C GLY A 26 -1.91 18.24 -2.32
N PHE A 27 -1.65 19.42 -1.80
CA PHE A 27 -1.38 19.64 -0.37
C PHE A 27 -2.68 19.78 0.43
N ASP A 28 -3.47 20.83 0.22
CA ASP A 28 -4.76 21.12 0.88
C ASP A 28 -5.95 20.97 -0.06
N LYS A 29 -5.76 21.29 -1.34
CA LYS A 29 -6.74 21.13 -2.42
C LYS A 29 -6.12 20.38 -3.59
N PRO A 30 -6.93 19.72 -4.45
CA PRO A 30 -6.45 19.09 -5.66
C PRO A 30 -5.84 20.12 -6.63
N VAL A 31 -4.64 19.81 -7.13
CA VAL A 31 -3.93 20.55 -8.19
C VAL A 31 -3.35 19.56 -9.20
N THR A 32 -4.10 18.49 -9.45
CA THR A 32 -3.62 17.30 -10.16
C THR A 32 -3.07 17.59 -11.53
N GLU A 33 -3.79 18.35 -12.36
CA GLU A 33 -3.37 18.57 -13.76
C GLU A 33 -2.06 19.35 -13.84
N GLU A 34 -1.94 20.43 -13.07
CA GLU A 34 -0.72 21.23 -13.02
C GLU A 34 0.45 20.42 -12.49
N TRP A 35 0.21 19.71 -11.38
CA TRP A 35 1.22 18.91 -10.70
C TRP A 35 1.74 17.76 -11.58
N ILE A 36 0.86 17.03 -12.23
CA ILE A 36 1.25 15.93 -13.13
C ILE A 36 2.00 16.45 -14.34
N LYS A 37 1.60 17.58 -14.96
CA LYS A 37 2.37 18.22 -16.06
C LYS A 37 3.80 18.55 -15.61
N VAL A 38 3.96 19.09 -14.41
CA VAL A 38 5.28 19.38 -13.83
C VAL A 38 6.10 18.10 -13.68
N LEU A 39 5.54 17.01 -13.12
CA LEU A 39 6.26 15.75 -12.96
C LEU A 39 6.63 15.11 -14.29
N LEU A 40 5.72 15.14 -15.27
CA LEU A 40 5.94 14.59 -16.61
C LEU A 40 7.10 15.30 -17.35
N SER A 41 7.40 16.57 -17.04
CA SER A 41 8.55 17.26 -17.61
C SER A 41 9.90 16.62 -17.24
N ALA A 42 9.96 15.83 -16.16
CA ALA A 42 11.12 15.07 -15.77
C ALA A 42 11.14 13.63 -16.34
N LYS A 43 10.09 13.20 -17.05
CA LYS A 43 9.92 11.88 -17.67
C LYS A 43 10.23 10.72 -16.70
N PRO A 44 9.59 10.65 -15.52
CA PRO A 44 9.73 9.48 -14.65
C PRO A 44 9.15 8.24 -15.35
N ALA A 45 9.68 7.05 -15.04
CA ALA A 45 9.14 5.81 -15.59
C ALA A 45 7.71 5.53 -15.11
N VAL A 46 7.42 5.86 -13.84
CA VAL A 46 6.11 5.62 -13.22
C VAL A 46 5.74 6.80 -12.31
N ILE A 47 4.47 7.19 -12.34
CA ILE A 47 3.85 8.04 -11.33
C ILE A 47 2.81 7.21 -10.57
N SER A 48 2.97 7.06 -9.25
CA SER A 48 1.98 6.46 -8.35
C SER A 48 1.19 7.58 -7.66
N LEU A 49 -0.06 7.79 -8.06
CA LEU A 49 -0.89 8.91 -7.60
C LEU A 49 -1.92 8.47 -6.57
N HIS A 50 -1.82 8.99 -5.35
CA HIS A 50 -2.85 8.79 -4.33
C HIS A 50 -3.95 9.85 -4.47
N GLY A 51 -5.19 9.43 -4.68
CA GLY A 51 -6.37 10.28 -4.87
C GLY A 51 -6.83 11.05 -3.63
N ARG A 52 -5.89 11.47 -2.77
CA ARG A 52 -6.14 12.32 -1.59
C ARG A 52 -5.11 13.42 -1.50
N THR A 53 -5.49 14.57 -0.96
CA THR A 53 -4.53 15.63 -0.60
C THR A 53 -3.71 15.24 0.63
N LEU A 54 -2.61 15.96 0.91
CA LEU A 54 -1.81 15.72 2.09
C LEU A 54 -2.60 15.99 3.37
N LYS A 55 -3.29 17.16 3.44
CA LYS A 55 -4.10 17.54 4.62
C LYS A 55 -5.28 16.61 4.87
N GLN A 56 -5.86 16.02 3.81
CA GLN A 56 -6.94 15.05 3.94
C GLN A 56 -6.48 13.77 4.68
N GLY A 57 -5.20 13.41 4.59
CA GLY A 57 -4.66 12.22 5.25
C GLY A 57 -5.36 10.95 4.78
N TYR A 58 -6.17 10.36 5.65
CA TYR A 58 -7.02 9.19 5.36
C TYR A 58 -8.51 9.48 5.50
N SER A 59 -8.90 10.73 5.72
CA SER A 59 -10.30 11.14 5.84
C SER A 59 -11.02 11.07 4.49
N GLY A 60 -12.29 10.76 4.52
CA GLY A 60 -13.13 10.64 3.33
C GLY A 60 -12.65 9.57 2.34
N LEU A 61 -13.16 9.63 1.12
CA LEU A 61 -12.80 8.72 0.04
C LEU A 61 -11.68 9.30 -0.83
N ALA A 62 -10.88 8.42 -1.43
CA ALA A 62 -9.94 8.81 -2.48
C ALA A 62 -10.69 9.24 -3.73
N ASP A 63 -10.32 10.37 -4.29
CA ASP A 63 -10.93 10.90 -5.51
C ASP A 63 -10.29 10.28 -6.76
N TRP A 64 -10.95 9.26 -7.30
CA TRP A 64 -10.53 8.60 -8.53
C TRP A 64 -10.81 9.42 -9.80
N LYS A 65 -11.64 10.48 -9.72
CA LYS A 65 -11.80 11.42 -10.84
C LYS A 65 -10.52 12.23 -11.05
N GLU A 66 -9.81 12.54 -9.98
CA GLU A 66 -8.49 13.18 -10.08
C GLU A 66 -7.44 12.23 -10.69
N ILE A 67 -7.54 10.91 -10.39
CA ILE A 67 -6.68 9.90 -11.04
C ILE A 67 -6.99 9.80 -12.54
N ASP A 68 -8.26 9.88 -12.96
CA ASP A 68 -8.66 9.92 -14.38
C ASP A 68 -8.04 11.13 -15.12
N LYS A 69 -8.02 12.31 -14.51
CA LYS A 69 -7.34 13.49 -15.10
C LYS A 69 -5.85 13.21 -15.34
N ALA A 70 -5.18 12.62 -14.35
CA ALA A 70 -3.78 12.23 -14.45
C ALA A 70 -3.57 11.16 -15.55
N ALA A 71 -4.45 10.17 -15.65
CA ALA A 71 -4.39 9.11 -16.64
C ALA A 71 -4.44 9.67 -18.08
N LYS A 72 -5.34 10.64 -18.33
CA LYS A 72 -5.44 11.33 -19.62
C LYS A 72 -4.15 12.09 -20.01
N LEU A 73 -3.42 12.61 -19.03
CA LEU A 73 -2.14 13.28 -19.28
C LEU A 73 -1.02 12.26 -19.52
N CYS A 74 -0.89 11.24 -18.68
CA CYS A 74 0.14 10.22 -18.80
C CYS A 74 0.02 9.42 -20.11
N LYS A 75 -1.20 9.11 -20.56
CA LYS A 75 -1.48 8.40 -21.83
C LYS A 75 -0.80 9.02 -23.07
N LYS A 76 -0.44 10.30 -22.99
CA LYS A 76 0.26 11.02 -24.09
C LYS A 76 1.79 10.93 -23.97
N THR A 77 2.30 10.14 -23.06
CA THR A 77 3.72 10.02 -22.72
C THR A 77 4.08 8.55 -22.51
N GLU A 78 5.38 8.27 -22.25
CA GLU A 78 5.86 6.94 -21.89
C GLU A 78 5.76 6.65 -20.38
N THR A 79 5.35 7.64 -19.56
CA THR A 79 5.24 7.51 -18.12
C THR A 79 3.99 6.72 -17.74
N LEU A 80 4.16 5.60 -17.04
CA LEU A 80 3.03 4.79 -16.53
C LEU A 80 2.38 5.48 -15.34
N LEU A 81 1.04 5.34 -15.22
CA LEU A 81 0.29 5.81 -14.05
C LEU A 81 -0.25 4.66 -13.23
N LEU A 82 0.09 4.62 -11.93
CA LEU A 82 -0.53 3.72 -10.96
C LEU A 82 -1.48 4.50 -10.04
N GLY A 83 -2.78 4.14 -10.09
CA GLY A 83 -3.78 4.72 -9.20
C GLY A 83 -3.67 4.15 -7.78
N ASN A 84 -3.85 4.99 -6.76
CA ASN A 84 -3.81 4.59 -5.36
C ASN A 84 -4.93 5.25 -4.55
N GLY A 85 -5.44 4.52 -3.59
CA GLY A 85 -6.45 4.97 -2.63
C GLY A 85 -7.71 4.11 -2.66
N ASP A 86 -8.05 3.55 -1.50
CA ASP A 86 -9.25 2.74 -1.23
C ASP A 86 -9.45 1.57 -2.22
N VAL A 87 -8.35 0.99 -2.69
CA VAL A 87 -8.39 -0.26 -3.45
C VAL A 87 -8.47 -1.41 -2.45
N LYS A 88 -9.55 -2.19 -2.54
CA LYS A 88 -9.91 -3.23 -1.57
C LYS A 88 -9.43 -4.62 -1.99
N SER A 89 -9.37 -4.89 -3.29
CA SER A 89 -8.94 -6.17 -3.86
C SER A 89 -8.35 -5.95 -5.25
N VAL A 90 -7.83 -7.00 -5.86
CA VAL A 90 -7.37 -6.98 -7.26
C VAL A 90 -8.52 -6.68 -8.21
N GLU A 91 -9.70 -7.26 -7.96
CA GLU A 91 -10.91 -7.06 -8.76
C GLU A 91 -11.37 -5.60 -8.68
N ASP A 92 -11.50 -5.04 -7.46
CA ASP A 92 -11.83 -3.62 -7.25
C ASP A 92 -10.83 -2.69 -7.96
N GLY A 93 -9.55 -3.04 -7.93
CA GLY A 93 -8.52 -2.30 -8.65
C GLY A 93 -8.71 -2.33 -10.17
N LYS A 94 -9.03 -3.50 -10.74
CA LYS A 94 -9.31 -3.65 -12.18
C LYS A 94 -10.56 -2.86 -12.59
N GLU A 95 -11.63 -2.89 -11.78
CA GLU A 95 -12.85 -2.09 -12.05
C GLU A 95 -12.55 -0.58 -12.03
N LYS A 96 -11.74 -0.13 -11.08
CA LYS A 96 -11.29 1.27 -11.03
C LYS A 96 -10.49 1.64 -12.26
N LEU A 97 -9.54 0.80 -12.71
CA LEU A 97 -8.80 1.06 -13.96
C LEU A 97 -9.71 1.12 -15.17
N LYS A 98 -10.68 0.19 -15.28
CA LYS A 98 -11.67 0.18 -16.36
C LYS A 98 -12.48 1.49 -16.40
N LYS A 99 -12.82 2.03 -15.24
CA LYS A 99 -13.65 3.23 -15.09
C LYS A 99 -12.87 4.55 -15.23
N TYR A 100 -11.66 4.62 -14.70
CA TYR A 100 -10.90 5.87 -14.53
C TYR A 100 -9.57 5.88 -15.30
N GLY A 101 -9.19 4.77 -15.92
CA GLY A 101 -7.92 4.66 -16.63
C GLY A 101 -6.72 4.45 -15.72
N GLY A 102 -5.53 4.52 -16.33
CA GLY A 102 -4.25 4.20 -15.70
C GLY A 102 -3.71 2.84 -16.17
N ASP A 103 -2.45 2.55 -15.82
CA ASP A 103 -1.73 1.34 -16.24
C ASP A 103 -1.69 0.29 -15.14
N GLY A 104 -2.05 0.67 -13.90
CA GLY A 104 -2.08 -0.21 -12.75
C GLY A 104 -2.59 0.49 -11.50
N PHE A 105 -2.59 -0.24 -10.38
CA PHE A 105 -3.06 0.26 -9.09
C PHE A 105 -2.23 -0.26 -7.93
N LEU A 106 -2.30 0.45 -6.81
CA LEU A 106 -1.64 0.06 -5.55
C LEU A 106 -2.69 -0.32 -4.51
N ILE A 107 -2.54 -1.49 -3.93
CA ILE A 107 -3.28 -1.93 -2.76
C ILE A 107 -2.46 -1.56 -1.52
N GLY A 108 -3.04 -0.76 -0.62
CA GLY A 108 -2.39 -0.34 0.62
C GLY A 108 -3.00 -1.04 1.84
N ARG A 109 -3.89 -0.36 2.55
CA ARG A 109 -4.49 -0.82 3.81
C ARG A 109 -5.24 -2.15 3.73
N ALA A 110 -5.75 -2.52 2.57
CA ALA A 110 -6.41 -3.81 2.37
C ALA A 110 -5.47 -5.01 2.55
N ALA A 111 -4.14 -4.80 2.40
CA ALA A 111 -3.13 -5.81 2.66
C ALA A 111 -2.81 -5.99 4.16
N PHE A 112 -3.26 -5.09 5.04
CA PHE A 112 -2.97 -5.17 6.46
C PHE A 112 -3.69 -6.36 7.10
N GLY A 113 -2.92 -7.35 7.54
CA GLY A 113 -3.41 -8.64 8.05
C GLY A 113 -4.10 -9.51 6.99
N ASN A 114 -3.90 -9.19 5.72
CA ASN A 114 -4.43 -9.94 4.59
C ASN A 114 -3.45 -9.89 3.39
N PRO A 115 -2.29 -10.53 3.47
CA PRO A 115 -1.34 -10.57 2.35
C PRO A 115 -1.90 -11.30 1.11
N GLY A 116 -2.89 -12.19 1.30
CA GLY A 116 -3.59 -12.88 0.22
C GLY A 116 -4.41 -11.98 -0.71
N VAL A 117 -4.61 -10.70 -0.36
CA VAL A 117 -5.35 -9.72 -1.18
C VAL A 117 -4.79 -9.55 -2.59
N PHE A 118 -3.54 -9.92 -2.82
CA PHE A 118 -2.87 -9.89 -4.12
C PHE A 118 -3.12 -11.12 -4.99
N ALA A 119 -3.73 -12.18 -4.44
CA ALA A 119 -4.09 -13.37 -5.20
C ALA A 119 -5.23 -13.07 -6.18
N ARG A 120 -5.20 -13.70 -7.37
CA ARG A 120 -6.20 -13.47 -8.42
C ARG A 120 -7.62 -13.91 -8.05
N ASN A 121 -7.75 -14.88 -7.14
CA ASN A 121 -9.01 -15.41 -6.64
C ASN A 121 -8.95 -15.38 -5.10
N ALA A 122 -8.79 -14.18 -4.53
CA ALA A 122 -8.75 -14.00 -3.08
C ALA A 122 -10.16 -14.26 -2.52
N GLU A 123 -10.45 -15.51 -2.18
CA GLU A 123 -11.56 -15.87 -1.31
C GLU A 123 -11.31 -15.32 0.09
N GLU A 124 -12.38 -15.19 0.88
CA GLU A 124 -12.22 -14.78 2.26
C GLU A 124 -11.39 -15.84 3.00
N VAL A 125 -10.19 -15.46 3.42
CA VAL A 125 -9.24 -16.38 4.06
C VAL A 125 -9.80 -16.79 5.42
N GLU A 126 -9.95 -18.10 5.63
CA GLU A 126 -10.39 -18.65 6.92
C GLU A 126 -9.52 -18.12 8.07
N ILE A 127 -10.12 -17.95 9.24
CA ILE A 127 -9.44 -17.39 10.43
C ILE A 127 -8.21 -18.23 10.79
N LYS A 128 -8.29 -19.55 10.71
CA LYS A 128 -7.16 -20.47 10.98
C LYS A 128 -5.99 -20.22 10.04
N GLU A 129 -6.27 -20.06 8.75
CA GLU A 129 -5.25 -19.77 7.75
C GLU A 129 -4.63 -18.37 7.96
N ARG A 130 -5.44 -17.40 8.33
CA ARG A 130 -4.96 -16.05 8.68
C ARG A 130 -3.98 -16.09 9.85
N PHE A 131 -4.25 -16.91 10.86
CA PHE A 131 -3.34 -17.07 12.01
C PHE A 131 -2.09 -17.85 11.66
N ARG A 132 -2.18 -18.85 10.78
CA ARG A 132 -1.00 -19.55 10.25
C ARG A 132 -0.06 -18.55 9.56
N VAL A 133 -0.61 -17.67 8.71
CA VAL A 133 0.15 -16.62 8.03
C VAL A 133 0.73 -15.59 9.03
N ALA A 134 -0.02 -15.22 10.07
CA ALA A 134 0.48 -14.32 11.11
C ALA A 134 1.69 -14.91 11.85
N LEU A 135 1.64 -16.21 12.17
CA LEU A 135 2.74 -16.91 12.84
C LEU A 135 3.96 -17.04 11.92
N GLU A 136 3.75 -17.38 10.65
CA GLU A 136 4.83 -17.42 9.65
C GLU A 136 5.49 -16.04 9.50
N HIS A 137 4.70 -14.97 9.44
CA HIS A 137 5.21 -13.59 9.39
C HIS A 137 6.04 -13.26 10.63
N ALA A 138 5.58 -13.67 11.83
CA ALA A 138 6.34 -13.47 13.08
C ALA A 138 7.68 -14.21 13.07
N ARG A 139 7.70 -15.47 12.62
CA ARG A 139 8.93 -16.28 12.50
C ARG A 139 9.91 -15.66 11.49
N LYS A 140 9.42 -15.26 10.33
CA LYS A 140 10.25 -14.57 9.32
C LYS A 140 10.78 -13.23 9.81
N PHE A 141 10.01 -12.52 10.63
CA PHE A 141 10.47 -11.29 11.24
C PHE A 141 11.65 -11.53 12.17
N GLU A 142 11.59 -12.57 13.03
CA GLU A 142 12.71 -12.96 13.91
C GLU A 142 13.96 -13.40 13.15
N GLU A 143 13.78 -14.12 12.03
CA GLU A 143 14.91 -14.52 11.18
C GLU A 143 15.64 -13.30 10.54
N CYS A 144 14.91 -12.23 10.26
CA CYS A 144 15.43 -11.07 9.54
C CYS A 144 15.94 -9.94 10.45
N TYR A 145 15.47 -9.86 11.69
CA TYR A 145 15.74 -8.74 12.59
C TYR A 145 16.23 -9.23 13.96
N PRO A 146 17.08 -8.43 14.67
CA PRO A 146 17.49 -8.72 16.03
C PRO A 146 16.30 -8.88 16.98
N GLU A 147 16.48 -9.68 18.05
CA GLU A 147 15.43 -10.01 19.03
C GLU A 147 14.79 -8.76 19.66
N ASP A 148 15.57 -7.71 19.96
CA ASP A 148 15.09 -6.45 20.53
C ASP A 148 14.17 -5.66 19.60
N ARG A 149 14.04 -6.05 18.32
CA ARG A 149 13.19 -5.40 17.34
C ARG A 149 11.79 -5.98 17.22
N PHE A 150 11.46 -7.08 17.90
CA PHE A 150 10.15 -7.74 17.76
C PHE A 150 8.96 -6.83 18.06
N PHE A 151 9.14 -5.79 18.87
CA PHE A 151 8.08 -4.80 19.13
C PHE A 151 7.50 -4.18 17.83
N ALA A 152 8.29 -4.08 16.78
CA ALA A 152 7.82 -3.56 15.49
C ALA A 152 6.83 -4.52 14.80
N MET A 153 6.89 -5.83 15.09
CA MET A 153 5.95 -6.83 14.59
C MET A 153 4.55 -6.71 15.20
N ARG A 154 4.42 -6.19 16.42
CA ARG A 154 3.15 -6.10 17.18
C ARG A 154 2.03 -5.39 16.42
N LYS A 155 2.34 -4.31 15.69
CA LYS A 155 1.36 -3.60 14.86
C LYS A 155 0.81 -4.48 13.73
N HIS A 156 1.67 -5.34 13.16
CA HIS A 156 1.25 -6.27 12.10
C HIS A 156 0.39 -7.39 12.67
N LEU A 157 0.73 -7.92 13.84
CA LEU A 157 -0.06 -8.91 14.56
C LEU A 157 -1.47 -8.38 14.86
N ALA A 158 -1.58 -7.12 15.30
CA ALA A 158 -2.86 -6.49 15.57
C ALA A 158 -3.78 -6.44 14.31
N TRP A 159 -3.21 -6.35 13.13
CA TRP A 159 -3.99 -6.32 11.88
C TRP A 159 -4.56 -7.68 11.48
N TYR A 160 -3.97 -8.79 11.91
CA TYR A 160 -4.52 -10.14 11.69
C TYR A 160 -5.74 -10.42 12.56
N ALA A 161 -5.82 -9.83 13.75
CA ALA A 161 -6.92 -10.00 14.70
C ALA A 161 -8.05 -8.99 14.45
N LYS A 162 -8.85 -9.20 13.39
CA LYS A 162 -9.99 -8.33 13.02
C LYS A 162 -11.11 -9.11 12.33
N GLY A 163 -12.37 -8.64 12.50
CA GLY A 163 -13.51 -9.12 11.73
C GLY A 163 -14.08 -10.46 12.19
N PHE A 164 -13.89 -10.86 13.46
CA PHE A 164 -14.48 -12.05 14.07
C PHE A 164 -14.72 -11.82 15.57
N ASP A 165 -15.55 -12.65 16.17
CA ASP A 165 -15.85 -12.58 17.61
C ASP A 165 -14.59 -12.92 18.42
N GLY A 166 -14.31 -12.15 19.49
CA GLY A 166 -13.08 -12.30 20.26
C GLY A 166 -11.86 -11.59 19.69
N ALA A 167 -11.92 -11.01 18.48
CA ALA A 167 -10.78 -10.32 17.83
C ALA A 167 -10.17 -9.21 18.70
N LYS A 168 -10.97 -8.51 19.52
CA LYS A 168 -10.48 -7.45 20.41
C LYS A 168 -9.58 -8.02 21.51
N GLU A 169 -10.00 -9.11 22.11
CA GLU A 169 -9.27 -9.79 23.18
C GLU A 169 -7.96 -10.37 22.63
N LEU A 170 -8.04 -11.14 21.53
CA LEU A 170 -6.89 -11.71 20.87
C LEU A 170 -5.88 -10.63 20.48
N ARG A 171 -6.32 -9.51 19.93
CA ARG A 171 -5.45 -8.38 19.60
C ARG A 171 -4.72 -7.84 20.82
N GLY A 172 -5.43 -7.75 21.98
CA GLY A 172 -4.82 -7.36 23.25
C GLY A 172 -3.66 -8.27 23.67
N LYS A 173 -3.81 -9.59 23.49
CA LYS A 173 -2.75 -10.58 23.76
C LYS A 173 -1.60 -10.47 22.74
N LEU A 174 -1.91 -10.40 21.46
CA LEU A 174 -0.90 -10.36 20.39
C LEU A 174 0.02 -9.14 20.43
N VAL A 175 -0.49 -7.97 20.82
CA VAL A 175 0.36 -6.75 20.92
C VAL A 175 1.31 -6.76 22.10
N LEU A 176 1.22 -7.74 22.98
CA LEU A 176 2.14 -7.92 24.11
C LEU A 176 3.25 -8.94 23.80
N CYS A 177 3.10 -9.75 22.75
CA CYS A 177 4.09 -10.75 22.37
C CYS A 177 5.45 -10.13 22.04
N ASN A 178 6.52 -10.79 22.45
CA ASN A 178 7.92 -10.40 22.22
C ASN A 178 8.66 -11.40 21.32
N SER A 179 8.00 -12.50 20.93
CA SER A 179 8.60 -13.55 20.12
C SER A 179 7.54 -14.29 19.29
N ALA A 180 7.96 -14.96 18.22
CA ALA A 180 7.10 -15.83 17.44
C ALA A 180 6.57 -17.02 18.28
N LYS A 181 7.35 -17.50 19.25
CA LYS A 181 6.92 -18.53 20.18
C LYS A 181 5.75 -18.08 21.07
N GLU A 182 5.77 -16.83 21.54
CA GLU A 182 4.65 -16.26 22.29
C GLU A 182 3.42 -16.07 21.39
N VAL A 183 3.60 -15.64 20.14
CA VAL A 183 2.51 -15.55 19.16
C VAL A 183 1.88 -16.91 18.91
N GLU A 184 2.69 -17.96 18.71
CA GLU A 184 2.23 -19.33 18.54
C GLU A 184 1.33 -19.81 19.68
N LYS A 185 1.78 -19.60 20.93
CA LYS A 185 1.00 -19.93 22.11
C LYS A 185 -0.35 -19.21 22.13
N VAL A 186 -0.37 -17.91 21.88
CA VAL A 186 -1.59 -17.09 21.88
C VAL A 186 -2.56 -17.52 20.79
N VAL A 187 -2.07 -17.93 19.63
CA VAL A 187 -2.88 -18.32 18.48
C VAL A 187 -3.44 -19.74 18.63
N LEU A 188 -2.69 -20.68 19.26
CA LEU A 188 -3.13 -22.05 19.48
C LEU A 188 -4.21 -22.17 20.59
N GLU A 189 -4.36 -21.16 21.45
CA GLU A 189 -5.39 -21.07 22.48
C GLU A 189 -6.76 -20.61 21.93
N GLN A 190 -6.89 -20.34 20.62
CA GLN A 190 -8.13 -19.90 19.95
C GLN A 190 -8.79 -21.06 19.18
#